data_b3f51bd213ef641a10f95af72d6c3bb2
#
_entry.id   b3f51bd213ef641a10f95af72d6c3bb2
#
_cell.length_a   1.000
_cell.length_b   1.000
_cell.length_c   1.000
_cell.angle_alpha   90.00
_cell.angle_beta   90.00
_cell.angle_gamma   90.00
#
_symmetry.space_group_name_H-M   'P 1'
#
loop_
_entity.id
_entity.type
_entity.pdbx_description
1 polymer ?
#
loop_
_entity_poly.entity_id
_entity_poly.type
_entity_poly.pdbx_seq_one_letter_code
_entity_poly.pdbx_strand_id
1 'polypeptide(L)'
;KQIDLRVSNATSELESVETELDILGVEIEETILSLEEAERNIKDRIETFNSRLRVMYKNGNVGYIELLLSSDNIKDFLSRQEMIQSIADYDKELIKYMREQRDLIDVKKVELEAQRASVEVTKSKLEARKRDLERVSREKENLMVKLTEDIKAYEKEYDKQLELAKEIEAEIIKRSKN
;
A
#
# COMPACT_ATOMS: atom_id res chain seq x y z
N LYS A 1 25.76 2.12 24.49
CA LYS A 1 24.39 2.19 25.03
C LYS A 1 23.53 3.25 24.33
N GLN A 2 23.97 4.52 24.16
CA GLN A 2 23.17 5.54 23.46
C GLN A 2 23.08 5.29 21.94
N ILE A 3 24.16 4.88 21.29
CA ILE A 3 24.18 4.53 19.86
C ILE A 3 23.39 3.24 19.61
N ASP A 4 23.44 2.25 20.49
CA ASP A 4 22.66 1.03 20.35
C ASP A 4 21.15 1.31 20.39
N LEU A 5 20.71 2.23 21.25
CA LEU A 5 19.31 2.70 21.24
C LEU A 5 18.95 3.39 19.94
N ARG A 6 19.85 4.23 19.39
CA ARG A 6 19.60 4.89 18.08
C ARG A 6 19.51 3.89 16.94
N VAL A 7 20.38 2.87 16.92
CA VAL A 7 20.30 1.79 15.93
C VAL A 7 19.00 1.03 16.08
N SER A 8 18.63 0.63 17.31
CA SER A 8 17.37 -0.09 17.57
C SER A 8 16.15 0.71 17.13
N ASN A 9 16.08 2.00 17.46
CA ASN A 9 14.98 2.87 17.04
C ASN A 9 14.91 3.01 15.51
N ALA A 10 16.05 3.24 14.86
CA ALA A 10 16.09 3.35 13.40
C ALA A 10 15.67 2.06 12.69
N THR A 11 16.01 0.90 13.27
CA THR A 11 15.57 -0.41 12.76
C THR A 11 14.06 -0.59 12.91
N SER A 12 13.50 -0.28 14.09
CA SER A 12 12.04 -0.36 14.31
C SER A 12 11.25 0.60 13.41
N GLU A 13 11.76 1.81 13.19
CA GLU A 13 11.15 2.77 12.26
C GLU A 13 11.20 2.27 10.81
N LEU A 14 12.28 1.61 10.41
CA LEU A 14 12.42 1.01 9.09
C LEU A 14 11.39 -0.12 8.90
N GLU A 15 11.30 -1.06 9.86
CA GLU A 15 10.33 -2.14 9.84
C GLU A 15 8.88 -1.63 9.79
N SER A 16 8.59 -0.55 10.51
CA SER A 16 7.26 0.09 10.46
C SER A 16 6.92 0.64 9.08
N VAL A 17 7.88 1.29 8.41
CA VAL A 17 7.68 1.83 7.05
C VAL A 17 7.59 0.70 6.01
N GLU A 18 8.35 -0.37 6.16
CA GLU A 18 8.24 -1.56 5.30
C GLU A 18 6.85 -2.20 5.43
N THR A 19 6.36 -2.34 6.67
CA THR A 19 4.99 -2.85 6.92
C THR A 19 3.92 -1.93 6.29
N GLU A 20 4.08 -0.60 6.40
CA GLU A 20 3.17 0.37 5.75
C GLU A 20 3.14 0.19 4.22
N LEU A 21 4.30 -0.07 3.60
CA LEU A 21 4.37 -0.34 2.16
C LEU A 21 3.67 -1.64 1.77
N ASP A 22 3.80 -2.69 2.55
CA ASP A 22 3.16 -3.97 2.30
C ASP A 22 1.62 -3.83 2.40
N ILE A 23 1.12 -3.11 3.42
CA ILE A 23 -0.31 -2.82 3.57
C ILE A 23 -0.84 -2.04 2.37
N LEU A 24 -0.16 -0.95 1.98
CA LEU A 24 -0.53 -0.17 0.79
C LEU A 24 -0.52 -1.00 -0.49
N GLY A 25 0.40 -1.96 -0.61
CA GLY A 25 0.44 -2.91 -1.72
C GLY A 25 -0.82 -3.75 -1.82
N VAL A 26 -1.28 -4.31 -0.69
CA VAL A 26 -2.51 -5.10 -0.61
C VAL A 26 -3.75 -4.24 -0.92
N GLU A 27 -3.85 -3.04 -0.34
CA GLU A 27 -4.96 -2.11 -0.59
C GLU A 27 -5.06 -1.71 -2.06
N ILE A 28 -3.93 -1.48 -2.72
CA ILE A 28 -3.88 -1.18 -4.16
C ILE A 28 -4.39 -2.37 -4.98
N GLU A 29 -3.98 -3.58 -4.65
CA GLU A 29 -4.42 -4.80 -5.35
C GLU A 29 -5.94 -5.00 -5.21
N GLU A 30 -6.49 -4.85 -4.00
CA GLU A 30 -7.93 -4.91 -3.74
C GLU A 30 -8.69 -3.82 -4.52
N THR A 31 -8.15 -2.59 -4.56
CA THR A 31 -8.75 -1.48 -5.32
C THR A 31 -8.76 -1.77 -6.82
N ILE A 32 -7.68 -2.33 -7.36
CA ILE A 32 -7.58 -2.74 -8.77
C ILE A 32 -8.61 -3.82 -9.11
N LEU A 33 -8.71 -4.87 -8.29
CA LEU A 33 -9.68 -5.95 -8.49
C LEU A 33 -11.12 -5.44 -8.46
N SER A 34 -11.45 -4.58 -7.50
CA SER A 34 -12.77 -3.94 -7.40
C SER A 34 -13.08 -3.05 -8.61
N LEU A 35 -12.09 -2.33 -9.12
CA LEU A 35 -12.21 -1.51 -10.32
C LEU A 35 -12.46 -2.36 -11.57
N GLU A 36 -11.69 -3.42 -11.77
CA GLU A 36 -11.85 -4.34 -12.91
C GLU A 36 -13.20 -5.05 -12.89
N GLU A 37 -13.72 -5.40 -11.71
CA GLU A 37 -15.04 -5.98 -11.57
C GLU A 37 -16.13 -4.98 -11.95
N ALA A 38 -16.05 -3.74 -11.46
CA ALA A 38 -17.00 -2.68 -11.82
C ALA A 38 -16.96 -2.36 -13.33
N GLU A 39 -15.77 -2.30 -13.93
CA GLU A 39 -15.62 -2.07 -15.38
C GLU A 39 -16.19 -3.22 -16.22
N ARG A 40 -16.00 -4.47 -15.81
CA ARG A 40 -16.65 -5.63 -16.47
C ARG A 40 -18.16 -5.56 -16.37
N ASN A 41 -18.67 -5.33 -15.17
CA ASN A 41 -20.11 -5.26 -14.91
C ASN A 41 -20.79 -4.17 -15.75
N ILE A 42 -20.21 -2.99 -15.87
CA ILE A 42 -20.76 -1.92 -16.68
C ILE A 42 -20.68 -2.24 -18.18
N LYS A 43 -19.59 -2.85 -18.65
CA LYS A 43 -19.39 -3.22 -20.05
C LYS A 43 -20.46 -4.20 -20.51
N ASP A 44 -20.70 -5.28 -19.77
CA ASP A 44 -21.69 -6.30 -20.09
C ASP A 44 -23.11 -5.72 -20.14
N ARG A 45 -23.41 -4.80 -19.23
CA ARG A 45 -24.71 -4.09 -19.20
C ARG A 45 -24.87 -3.13 -20.35
N ILE A 46 -23.80 -2.39 -20.73
CA ILE A 46 -23.81 -1.50 -21.90
C ILE A 46 -24.02 -2.29 -23.18
N GLU A 47 -23.38 -3.45 -23.36
CA GLU A 47 -23.58 -4.29 -24.53
C GLU A 47 -25.02 -4.78 -24.65
N THR A 48 -25.61 -5.24 -23.55
CA THR A 48 -27.02 -5.64 -23.48
C THR A 48 -27.96 -4.48 -23.82
N PHE A 49 -27.72 -3.31 -23.21
CA PHE A 49 -28.52 -2.11 -23.44
C PHE A 49 -28.42 -1.62 -24.90
N ASN A 50 -27.22 -1.57 -25.46
CA ASN A 50 -26.98 -1.17 -26.84
C ASN A 50 -27.65 -2.13 -27.85
N SER A 51 -27.66 -3.43 -27.56
CA SER A 51 -28.38 -4.42 -28.39
C SER A 51 -29.88 -4.16 -28.42
N ARG A 52 -30.46 -3.83 -27.25
CA ARG A 52 -31.88 -3.49 -27.14
C ARG A 52 -32.19 -2.17 -27.83
N LEU A 53 -31.37 -1.11 -27.61
CA LEU A 53 -31.53 0.17 -28.31
C LEU A 53 -31.46 0.01 -29.82
N ARG A 54 -30.56 -0.85 -30.33
CA ARG A 54 -30.46 -1.12 -31.76
C ARG A 54 -31.73 -1.78 -32.33
N VAL A 55 -32.31 -2.70 -31.58
CA VAL A 55 -33.61 -3.33 -31.97
C VAL A 55 -34.73 -2.28 -31.94
N MET A 56 -34.80 -1.47 -30.88
CA MET A 56 -35.79 -0.40 -30.74
C MET A 56 -35.64 0.64 -31.86
N TYR A 57 -34.40 1.06 -32.19
CA TYR A 57 -34.15 2.01 -33.26
C TYR A 57 -34.52 1.47 -34.65
N LYS A 58 -34.23 0.18 -34.92
CA LYS A 58 -34.57 -0.46 -36.20
C LYS A 58 -36.09 -0.61 -36.42
N ASN A 59 -36.82 -0.92 -35.33
CA ASN A 59 -38.25 -1.13 -35.38
C ASN A 59 -39.06 0.15 -35.10
N GLY A 60 -38.41 1.23 -34.66
CA GLY A 60 -38.99 2.52 -34.32
C GLY A 60 -39.97 2.47 -33.13
N ASN A 61 -40.45 3.65 -32.70
CA ASN A 61 -41.56 3.73 -31.72
C ASN A 61 -42.86 3.07 -32.21
N VAL A 62 -42.94 2.87 -33.51
CA VAL A 62 -44.06 2.20 -34.18
C VAL A 62 -44.22 0.77 -33.68
N GLY A 63 -43.13 0.06 -33.38
CA GLY A 63 -43.16 -1.33 -32.93
C GLY A 63 -43.95 -1.57 -31.63
N TYR A 64 -43.84 -0.70 -30.63
CA TYR A 64 -44.63 -0.85 -29.40
C TYR A 64 -46.09 -0.46 -29.60
N ILE A 65 -46.36 0.57 -30.41
CA ILE A 65 -47.69 1.01 -30.74
C ILE A 65 -48.35 -0.06 -31.62
N GLU A 66 -47.66 -0.59 -32.60
CA GLU A 66 -48.14 -1.65 -33.47
C GLU A 66 -48.43 -2.95 -32.68
N LEU A 67 -47.54 -3.29 -31.72
CA LEU A 67 -47.72 -4.42 -30.82
C LEU A 67 -48.99 -4.28 -29.96
N LEU A 68 -49.28 -3.06 -29.48
CA LEU A 68 -50.51 -2.79 -28.72
C LEU A 68 -51.74 -2.82 -29.59
N LEU A 69 -51.69 -2.21 -30.79
CA LEU A 69 -52.80 -2.12 -31.72
C LEU A 69 -53.13 -3.48 -32.42
N SER A 70 -52.13 -4.40 -32.47
CA SER A 70 -52.35 -5.76 -33.01
C SER A 70 -52.91 -6.75 -31.98
N SER A 71 -53.41 -6.27 -30.83
CA SER A 71 -54.02 -7.10 -29.81
C SER A 71 -55.40 -7.62 -30.27
N ASP A 72 -55.69 -8.92 -30.02
CA ASP A 72 -56.92 -9.58 -30.44
C ASP A 72 -58.11 -9.18 -29.55
N ASN A 73 -57.85 -8.77 -28.30
CA ASN A 73 -58.88 -8.38 -27.35
C ASN A 73 -58.30 -7.51 -26.22
N ILE A 74 -59.21 -6.94 -25.39
CA ILE A 74 -58.81 -6.05 -24.28
C ILE A 74 -57.86 -6.73 -23.28
N LYS A 75 -58.03 -8.02 -23.02
CA LYS A 75 -57.17 -8.75 -22.11
C LYS A 75 -55.73 -8.87 -22.66
N ASP A 76 -55.62 -9.18 -23.94
CA ASP A 76 -54.32 -9.25 -24.64
C ASP A 76 -53.66 -7.86 -24.69
N PHE A 77 -54.43 -6.80 -24.96
CA PHE A 77 -53.96 -5.41 -24.92
C PHE A 77 -53.35 -5.04 -23.56
N LEU A 78 -54.06 -5.34 -22.45
CA LEU A 78 -53.59 -5.07 -21.11
C LEU A 78 -52.33 -5.87 -20.78
N SER A 79 -52.28 -7.14 -21.17
CA SER A 79 -51.09 -7.97 -20.96
C SER A 79 -49.84 -7.43 -21.70
N ARG A 80 -50.03 -6.98 -22.95
CA ARG A 80 -48.95 -6.36 -23.75
C ARG A 80 -48.52 -5.01 -23.17
N GLN A 81 -49.45 -4.22 -22.63
CA GLN A 81 -49.18 -2.97 -21.94
C GLN A 81 -48.31 -3.22 -20.70
N GLU A 82 -48.66 -4.19 -19.85
CA GLU A 82 -47.89 -4.58 -18.69
C GLU A 82 -46.48 -5.04 -19.06
N MET A 83 -46.33 -5.81 -20.14
CA MET A 83 -45.02 -6.23 -20.66
C MET A 83 -44.18 -5.04 -21.09
N ILE A 84 -44.73 -4.10 -21.85
CA ILE A 84 -44.02 -2.88 -22.29
C ILE A 84 -43.62 -2.04 -21.08
N GLN A 85 -44.50 -1.88 -20.10
CA GLN A 85 -44.19 -1.15 -18.87
C GLN A 85 -43.05 -1.82 -18.11
N SER A 86 -43.09 -3.14 -17.94
CA SER A 86 -42.01 -3.89 -17.28
C SER A 86 -40.68 -3.76 -18.00
N ILE A 87 -40.66 -3.71 -19.32
CA ILE A 87 -39.47 -3.47 -20.13
C ILE A 87 -38.94 -2.06 -19.87
N ALA A 88 -39.81 -1.05 -19.86
CA ALA A 88 -39.42 0.34 -19.61
C ALA A 88 -38.83 0.54 -18.20
N ASP A 89 -39.46 -0.07 -17.20
CA ASP A 89 -38.98 -0.03 -15.81
C ASP A 89 -37.63 -0.73 -15.65
N TYR A 90 -37.47 -1.89 -16.30
CA TYR A 90 -36.17 -2.58 -16.33
C TYR A 90 -35.08 -1.71 -16.98
N ASP A 91 -35.36 -1.05 -18.09
CA ASP A 91 -34.38 -0.17 -18.76
C ASP A 91 -34.03 1.02 -17.91
N LYS A 92 -34.99 1.60 -17.18
CA LYS A 92 -34.75 2.70 -16.24
C LYS A 92 -33.83 2.26 -15.10
N GLU A 93 -34.09 1.10 -14.49
CA GLU A 93 -33.22 0.56 -13.44
C GLU A 93 -31.83 0.20 -13.99
N LEU A 94 -31.73 -0.31 -15.20
CA LEU A 94 -30.46 -0.58 -15.85
C LEU A 94 -29.63 0.69 -16.07
N ILE A 95 -30.25 1.77 -16.53
CA ILE A 95 -29.58 3.07 -16.71
C ILE A 95 -29.10 3.63 -15.36
N LYS A 96 -29.93 3.52 -14.32
CA LYS A 96 -29.56 3.93 -12.96
C LYS A 96 -28.37 3.14 -12.46
N TYR A 97 -28.40 1.82 -12.58
CA TYR A 97 -27.28 0.95 -12.20
C TYR A 97 -25.97 1.32 -12.96
N MET A 98 -26.06 1.55 -14.27
CA MET A 98 -24.88 1.94 -15.07
C MET A 98 -24.28 3.28 -14.61
N ARG A 99 -25.11 4.24 -14.19
CA ARG A 99 -24.62 5.51 -13.61
C ARG A 99 -23.90 5.28 -12.29
N GLU A 100 -24.51 4.52 -11.39
CA GLU A 100 -23.92 4.18 -10.08
C GLU A 100 -22.58 3.47 -10.25
N GLN A 101 -22.49 2.53 -11.20
CA GLN A 101 -21.22 1.82 -11.49
C GLN A 101 -20.17 2.76 -12.09
N ARG A 102 -20.55 3.68 -12.97
CA ARG A 102 -19.62 4.69 -13.50
C ARG A 102 -19.09 5.58 -12.39
N ASP A 103 -19.98 6.08 -11.53
CA ASP A 103 -19.59 6.94 -10.41
C ASP A 103 -18.66 6.18 -9.43
N LEU A 104 -18.92 4.89 -9.19
CA LEU A 104 -18.02 4.01 -8.43
C LEU A 104 -16.64 3.87 -9.09
N ILE A 105 -16.58 3.66 -10.40
CA ILE A 105 -15.33 3.57 -11.16
C ILE A 105 -14.54 4.88 -11.02
N ASP A 106 -15.17 6.03 -11.14
CA ASP A 106 -14.50 7.32 -11.01
C ASP A 106 -13.93 7.52 -9.59
N VAL A 107 -14.68 7.15 -8.55
CA VAL A 107 -14.21 7.18 -7.15
C VAL A 107 -13.02 6.24 -6.96
N LYS A 108 -13.11 5.00 -7.46
CA LYS A 108 -12.03 4.01 -7.34
C LYS A 108 -10.75 4.42 -8.08
N LYS A 109 -10.86 5.09 -9.21
CA LYS A 109 -9.70 5.65 -9.93
C LYS A 109 -8.99 6.73 -9.11
N VAL A 110 -9.75 7.64 -8.50
CA VAL A 110 -9.17 8.67 -7.62
C VAL A 110 -8.51 8.04 -6.39
N GLU A 111 -9.15 7.04 -5.77
CA GLU A 111 -8.59 6.30 -4.65
C GLU A 111 -7.26 5.62 -5.03
N LEU A 112 -7.21 4.94 -6.17
CA LEU A 112 -6.01 4.28 -6.68
C LEU A 112 -4.86 5.28 -6.94
N GLU A 113 -5.16 6.44 -7.50
CA GLU A 113 -4.16 7.50 -7.69
C GLU A 113 -3.60 8.02 -6.36
N ALA A 114 -4.48 8.24 -5.36
CA ALA A 114 -4.08 8.65 -4.03
C ALA A 114 -3.21 7.60 -3.32
N GLN A 115 -3.57 6.33 -3.41
CA GLN A 115 -2.79 5.21 -2.86
C GLN A 115 -1.40 5.12 -3.52
N ARG A 116 -1.32 5.24 -4.84
CA ARG A 116 -0.04 5.28 -5.56
C ARG A 116 0.85 6.44 -5.16
N ALA A 117 0.27 7.63 -4.98
CA ALA A 117 1.00 8.78 -4.47
C ALA A 117 1.51 8.54 -3.04
N SER A 118 0.73 7.91 -2.18
CA SER A 118 1.13 7.52 -0.83
C SER A 118 2.31 6.53 -0.84
N VAL A 119 2.30 5.54 -1.74
CA VAL A 119 3.42 4.61 -1.93
C VAL A 119 4.72 5.35 -2.27
N GLU A 120 4.68 6.33 -3.17
CA GLU A 120 5.88 7.09 -3.54
C GLU A 120 6.43 7.92 -2.36
N VAL A 121 5.55 8.52 -1.56
CA VAL A 121 5.94 9.23 -0.33
C VAL A 121 6.56 8.26 0.68
N THR A 122 5.95 7.10 0.88
CA THR A 122 6.41 6.09 1.84
C THR A 122 7.74 5.47 1.39
N LYS A 123 7.95 5.21 0.10
CA LYS A 123 9.26 4.82 -0.45
C LYS A 123 10.35 5.86 -0.20
N SER A 124 10.04 7.13 -0.37
CA SER A 124 10.99 8.21 -0.06
C SER A 124 11.38 8.24 1.42
N LYS A 125 10.40 8.03 2.32
CA LYS A 125 10.67 7.87 3.77
C LYS A 125 11.55 6.66 4.04
N LEU A 126 11.29 5.52 3.42
CA LEU A 126 12.05 4.29 3.56
C LEU A 126 13.53 4.51 3.19
N GLU A 127 13.79 5.12 2.04
CA GLU A 127 15.15 5.45 1.61
C GLU A 127 15.86 6.41 2.57
N ALA A 128 15.16 7.40 3.10
CA ALA A 128 15.70 8.31 4.08
C ALA A 128 16.06 7.58 5.39
N ARG A 129 15.20 6.66 5.86
CA ARG A 129 15.46 5.84 7.04
C ARG A 129 16.62 4.86 6.84
N LYS A 130 16.73 4.23 5.66
CA LYS A 130 17.87 3.37 5.30
C LYS A 130 19.20 4.14 5.37
N ARG A 131 19.25 5.34 4.80
CA ARG A 131 20.45 6.21 4.87
C ARG A 131 20.79 6.61 6.31
N ASP A 132 19.79 6.92 7.14
CA ASP A 132 20.02 7.27 8.54
C ASP A 132 20.57 6.09 9.34
N LEU A 133 20.00 4.90 9.16
CA LEU A 133 20.47 3.66 9.77
C LEU A 133 21.93 3.36 9.40
N GLU A 134 22.28 3.47 8.11
CA GLU A 134 23.66 3.30 7.64
C GLU A 134 24.61 4.30 8.29
N ARG A 135 24.21 5.56 8.41
CA ARG A 135 25.01 6.59 9.06
C ARG A 135 25.27 6.27 10.53
N VAL A 136 24.21 5.92 11.28
CA VAL A 136 24.31 5.58 12.70
C VAL A 136 25.12 4.30 12.91
N SER A 137 24.97 3.31 12.02
CA SER A 137 25.76 2.07 12.06
C SER A 137 27.26 2.34 11.84
N ARG A 138 27.60 3.18 10.87
CA ARG A 138 29.00 3.60 10.66
C ARG A 138 29.59 4.38 11.86
N GLU A 139 28.78 5.25 12.47
CA GLU A 139 29.19 5.95 13.72
C GLU A 139 29.51 4.94 14.83
N LYS A 140 28.67 3.91 14.99
CA LYS A 140 28.88 2.82 15.95
C LYS A 140 30.16 2.06 15.67
N GLU A 141 30.40 1.66 14.43
CA GLU A 141 31.58 0.92 14.02
C GLU A 141 32.87 1.73 14.28
N ASN A 142 32.88 3.00 13.90
CA ASN A 142 34.01 3.90 14.16
C ASN A 142 34.29 4.07 15.66
N LEU A 143 33.23 4.16 16.46
CA LEU A 143 33.41 4.26 17.93
C LEU A 143 33.94 2.95 18.52
N MET A 144 33.51 1.79 18.01
CA MET A 144 34.02 0.48 18.43
C MET A 144 35.50 0.31 18.12
N VAL A 145 35.92 0.75 16.92
CA VAL A 145 37.37 0.73 16.56
C VAL A 145 38.17 1.58 17.49
N LYS A 146 37.79 2.86 17.75
CA LYS A 146 38.47 3.75 18.67
C LYS A 146 38.55 3.17 20.08
N LEU A 147 37.43 2.65 20.58
CA LEU A 147 37.38 2.04 21.92
C LEU A 147 38.34 0.84 22.04
N THR A 148 38.45 0.03 20.98
CA THR A 148 39.35 -1.11 20.93
C THR A 148 40.84 -0.64 20.94
N GLU A 149 41.15 0.44 20.22
CA GLU A 149 42.50 1.06 20.24
C GLU A 149 42.83 1.61 21.60
N ASP A 150 41.92 2.33 22.25
CA ASP A 150 42.08 2.87 23.60
C ASP A 150 42.30 1.75 24.63
N ILE A 151 41.51 0.67 24.58
CA ILE A 151 41.71 -0.48 25.48
C ILE A 151 43.10 -1.08 25.32
N LYS A 152 43.55 -1.32 24.08
CA LYS A 152 44.92 -1.82 23.83
C LYS A 152 46.01 -0.88 24.36
N ALA A 153 45.81 0.41 24.25
CA ALA A 153 46.75 1.41 24.78
C ALA A 153 46.81 1.38 26.31
N TYR A 154 45.64 1.30 26.96
CA TYR A 154 45.55 1.15 28.42
C TYR A 154 46.15 -0.15 28.93
N GLU A 155 45.89 -1.28 28.28
CA GLU A 155 46.48 -2.58 28.61
C GLU A 155 48.02 -2.51 28.57
N LYS A 156 48.58 -1.93 27.50
CA LYS A 156 50.02 -1.77 27.36
C LYS A 156 50.64 -0.85 28.44
N GLU A 157 49.93 0.19 28.80
CA GLU A 157 50.41 1.11 29.87
C GLU A 157 50.28 0.44 31.25
N TYR A 158 49.24 -0.31 31.49
CA TYR A 158 49.07 -1.10 32.73
C TYR A 158 50.18 -2.13 32.90
N ASP A 159 50.54 -2.87 31.83
CA ASP A 159 51.62 -3.85 31.86
C ASP A 159 52.97 -3.19 32.21
N LYS A 160 53.28 -2.03 31.65
CA LYS A 160 54.49 -1.26 31.99
C LYS A 160 54.50 -0.85 33.45
N GLN A 161 53.37 -0.35 33.98
CA GLN A 161 53.30 0.06 35.38
C GLN A 161 53.45 -1.14 36.33
N LEU A 162 52.89 -2.32 35.92
CA LEU A 162 53.07 -3.55 36.69
C LEU A 162 54.55 -4.02 36.72
N GLU A 163 55.27 -3.90 35.59
CA GLU A 163 56.71 -4.20 35.53
C GLU A 163 57.51 -3.26 36.41
N LEU A 164 57.25 -1.97 36.32
CA LEU A 164 57.90 -0.96 37.14
C LEU A 164 57.66 -1.17 38.65
N ALA A 165 56.42 -1.55 39.02
CA ALA A 165 56.09 -1.89 40.41
C ALA A 165 56.88 -3.09 40.92
N LYS A 166 57.04 -4.15 40.10
CA LYS A 166 57.88 -5.32 40.44
C LYS A 166 59.37 -4.95 40.60
N GLU A 167 59.90 -4.12 39.74
CA GLU A 167 61.28 -3.62 39.86
C GLU A 167 61.49 -2.85 41.15
N ILE A 168 60.60 -1.92 41.50
CA ILE A 168 60.60 -1.16 42.74
C ILE A 168 60.53 -2.09 43.95
N GLU A 169 59.66 -3.05 43.96
CA GLU A 169 59.54 -4.05 45.05
C GLU A 169 60.80 -4.87 45.22
N ALA A 170 61.41 -5.32 44.12
CA ALA A 170 62.68 -6.03 44.15
C ALA A 170 63.83 -5.16 44.71
N GLU A 171 63.88 -3.87 44.40
CA GLU A 171 64.86 -2.93 44.91
C GLU A 171 64.65 -2.62 46.38
N ILE A 172 63.43 -2.48 46.85
CA ILE A 172 63.09 -2.33 48.27
C ILE A 172 63.57 -3.54 49.09
N ILE A 173 63.25 -4.77 48.57
CA ILE A 173 63.73 -5.99 49.24
C ILE A 173 65.25 -6.08 49.31
N LYS A 174 65.92 -5.69 48.26
CA LYS A 174 67.43 -5.64 48.22
C LYS A 174 68.01 -4.65 49.18
N ARG A 175 67.40 -3.48 49.36
CA ARG A 175 67.83 -2.47 50.33
C ARG A 175 67.52 -2.81 51.79
N SER A 176 66.46 -3.60 52.04
CA SER A 176 66.10 -4.05 53.39
C SER A 176 66.94 -5.22 53.92
N LYS A 177 67.75 -5.87 53.05
CA LYS A 177 68.64 -6.98 53.42
C LYS A 177 70.11 -6.58 53.61
N ASN A 178 70.44 -5.32 53.38
CA ASN A 178 71.74 -4.68 53.66
C ASN A 178 71.63 -3.76 54.89
#